data_9e61360d552d27d44d0315440b9c6e17
#
_entry.id   9e61360d552d27d44d0315440b9c6e17
#
_cell.length_a   1.000
_cell.length_b   1.000
_cell.length_c   1.000
_cell.angle_alpha   90.00
_cell.angle_beta   90.00
_cell.angle_gamma   90.00
#
_symmetry.space_group_name_H-M   'P 1'
#
loop_
_entity.id
_entity.type
_entity.pdbx_description
1 polymer ?
#
loop_
_entity_poly.entity_id
_entity_poly.type
_entity_poly.pdbx_seq_one_letter_code
_entity_poly.pdbx_strand_id
1 'polypeptide(L)'
;MAGSSYEGRSIARSLSCLVFVLAMWPYLSAHAQQSSLPYGRGAVNEQTFRRFHSDRADMAKTGKPFKIEGSCQSACTLFLKLKNVCIDPGAQLYFHAGGTPLATRVMLDSYNGKLRSFLTAHHYMDTPQFHAISGREMIETFGYRRCSGT
;
A
#
# COMPACT_ATOMS: atom_id res chain seq x y z
N MET A 1 -10.65 80.30 -40.97
CA MET A 1 -11.52 79.63 -40.02
C MET A 1 -10.81 78.30 -39.69
N ALA A 2 -10.51 78.15 -38.50
CA ALA A 2 -9.66 77.35 -37.75
C ALA A 2 -9.68 75.83 -38.08
N GLY A 3 -8.52 75.30 -38.39
CA GLY A 3 -8.27 73.88 -38.43
C GLY A 3 -7.17 73.53 -37.43
N SER A 4 -7.55 72.81 -36.39
CA SER A 4 -6.64 72.41 -35.33
C SER A 4 -6.05 71.03 -35.62
N SER A 5 -4.75 70.98 -35.71
CA SER A 5 -3.94 69.80 -35.86
C SER A 5 -3.79 69.10 -34.49
N TYR A 6 -4.18 67.86 -34.38
CA TYR A 6 -3.84 67.02 -33.22
C TYR A 6 -2.70 66.09 -33.55
N GLU A 7 -1.57 66.38 -32.93
CA GLU A 7 -0.42 65.49 -32.91
C GLU A 7 -0.69 64.31 -31.97
N GLY A 8 -0.76 63.13 -32.55
CA GLY A 8 -0.87 61.87 -31.84
C GLY A 8 0.42 61.50 -31.14
N ARG A 9 0.49 61.58 -29.81
CA ARG A 9 1.59 60.98 -29.04
C ARG A 9 1.42 59.48 -28.95
N SER A 10 2.35 58.80 -29.57
CA SER A 10 2.53 57.35 -29.50
C SER A 10 2.98 56.97 -28.10
N ILE A 11 2.07 56.36 -27.32
CA ILE A 11 2.41 55.78 -26.04
C ILE A 11 2.81 54.32 -26.27
N ALA A 12 4.13 54.09 -26.27
CA ALA A 12 4.68 52.74 -26.23
C ALA A 12 4.28 52.10 -24.90
N ARG A 13 3.30 51.20 -24.95
CA ARG A 13 2.97 50.34 -23.85
C ARG A 13 3.95 49.16 -23.83
N SER A 14 4.90 49.25 -22.91
CA SER A 14 5.72 48.09 -22.52
C SER A 14 4.79 47.02 -21.96
N LEU A 15 4.52 46.00 -22.74
CA LEU A 15 3.95 44.75 -22.22
C LEU A 15 5.06 44.03 -21.45
N SER A 16 5.10 44.24 -20.13
CA SER A 16 5.81 43.35 -19.22
C SER A 16 5.10 42.00 -19.28
N CYS A 17 5.68 41.07 -20.03
CA CYS A 17 5.37 39.66 -19.94
C CYS A 17 5.78 39.19 -18.55
N LEU A 18 4.81 39.21 -17.61
CA LEU A 18 4.89 38.44 -16.39
C LEU A 18 4.85 36.95 -16.77
N VAL A 19 6.04 36.39 -16.93
CA VAL A 19 6.23 34.96 -17.03
C VAL A 19 5.84 34.39 -15.66
N PHE A 20 4.60 33.94 -15.54
CA PHE A 20 4.18 33.04 -14.47
C PHE A 20 4.93 31.73 -14.71
N VAL A 21 6.10 31.63 -14.09
CA VAL A 21 6.74 30.33 -13.85
C VAL A 21 5.86 29.64 -12.83
N LEU A 22 4.82 28.97 -13.33
CA LEU A 22 4.15 27.92 -12.57
C LEU A 22 5.22 26.87 -12.29
N ALA A 23 5.81 26.98 -11.09
CA ALA A 23 6.57 25.91 -10.50
C ALA A 23 5.63 24.69 -10.43
N MET A 24 5.64 23.90 -11.49
CA MET A 24 5.14 22.52 -11.45
C MET A 24 6.05 21.80 -10.45
N TRP A 25 5.67 21.88 -9.18
CA TRP A 25 6.15 20.88 -8.23
C TRP A 25 5.73 19.53 -8.80
N PRO A 26 6.70 18.67 -9.15
CA PRO A 26 6.35 17.32 -9.44
C PRO A 26 5.67 16.83 -8.13
N TYR A 27 4.38 16.57 -8.23
CA TYR A 27 3.73 15.68 -7.29
C TYR A 27 4.50 14.38 -7.43
N LEU A 28 5.54 14.22 -6.64
CA LEU A 28 6.09 12.93 -6.31
C LEU A 28 4.94 12.18 -5.63
N SER A 29 4.08 11.62 -6.47
CA SER A 29 3.23 10.53 -6.06
C SER A 29 4.21 9.53 -5.47
N ALA A 30 4.27 9.47 -4.14
CA ALA A 30 4.86 8.37 -3.44
C ALA A 30 4.04 7.16 -3.91
N HIS A 31 4.46 6.56 -5.03
CA HIS A 31 4.02 5.23 -5.38
C HIS A 31 4.47 4.38 -4.22
N ALA A 32 3.53 4.12 -3.30
CA ALA A 32 3.68 3.11 -2.29
C ALA A 32 4.25 1.91 -3.03
N GLN A 33 5.50 1.61 -2.75
CA GLN A 33 6.21 0.51 -3.37
C GLN A 33 5.42 -0.72 -3.00
N GLN A 34 4.57 -1.13 -3.93
CA GLN A 34 3.78 -2.33 -3.81
C GLN A 34 4.80 -3.43 -3.58
N SER A 35 4.74 -4.07 -2.40
CA SER A 35 5.59 -5.21 -2.12
C SER A 35 5.60 -6.07 -3.38
N SER A 36 6.76 -6.24 -3.99
CA SER A 36 6.96 -6.83 -5.32
C SER A 36 6.62 -8.33 -5.39
N LEU A 37 5.80 -8.79 -4.46
CA LEU A 37 5.30 -10.14 -4.44
C LEU A 37 4.16 -10.27 -5.43
N PRO A 38 4.23 -11.22 -6.38
CA PRO A 38 3.25 -11.40 -7.44
C PRO A 38 1.86 -11.84 -6.95
N TYR A 39 1.60 -11.76 -5.65
CA TYR A 39 0.40 -12.23 -4.99
C TYR A 39 -0.67 -11.15 -4.76
N GLY A 40 -0.44 -9.94 -5.21
CA GLY A 40 -1.31 -8.81 -4.89
C GLY A 40 -2.26 -8.39 -6.01
N ARG A 41 -3.11 -9.19 -6.52
CA ARG A 41 -4.36 -8.94 -7.29
C ARG A 41 -4.63 -10.08 -8.26
N GLY A 42 -5.42 -11.02 -7.88
CA GLY A 42 -5.89 -12.07 -8.76
C GLY A 42 -6.58 -13.18 -7.98
N ALA A 43 -7.50 -13.87 -8.62
CA ALA A 43 -8.09 -15.06 -8.05
C ALA A 43 -6.97 -16.05 -7.70
N VAL A 44 -6.89 -16.42 -6.43
CA VAL A 44 -5.95 -17.44 -5.96
C VAL A 44 -6.40 -18.77 -6.56
N ASN A 45 -5.81 -19.16 -7.67
CA ASN A 45 -5.96 -20.51 -8.18
C ASN A 45 -4.99 -21.46 -7.46
N GLU A 46 -5.18 -22.78 -7.63
CA GLU A 46 -4.37 -23.79 -6.96
C GLU A 46 -2.87 -23.63 -7.26
N GLN A 47 -2.50 -23.21 -8.46
CA GLN A 47 -1.10 -23.00 -8.84
C GLN A 47 -0.48 -21.82 -8.08
N THR A 48 -1.21 -20.71 -7.94
CA THR A 48 -0.77 -19.55 -7.15
C THR A 48 -0.63 -19.91 -5.68
N PHE A 49 -1.54 -20.75 -5.15
CA PHE A 49 -1.49 -21.22 -3.78
C PHE A 49 -0.28 -22.16 -3.53
N ARG A 50 0.00 -23.09 -4.43
CA ARG A 50 1.18 -23.99 -4.35
C ARG A 50 2.47 -23.20 -4.41
N ARG A 51 2.59 -22.27 -5.34
CA ARG A 51 3.75 -21.37 -5.47
C ARG A 51 3.96 -20.56 -4.20
N PHE A 52 2.89 -19.99 -3.65
CA PHE A 52 2.93 -19.28 -2.39
C PHE A 52 3.49 -20.14 -1.25
N HIS A 53 3.03 -21.40 -1.10
CA HIS A 53 3.54 -22.31 -0.08
C HIS A 53 5.02 -22.65 -0.27
N SER A 54 5.45 -22.83 -1.52
CA SER A 54 6.86 -23.06 -1.85
C SER A 54 7.71 -21.84 -1.46
N ASP A 55 7.33 -20.66 -1.95
CA ASP A 55 8.07 -19.42 -1.69
C ASP A 55 8.15 -19.11 -0.18
N ARG A 56 7.07 -19.36 0.55
CA ARG A 56 7.05 -19.20 2.01
C ARG A 56 8.00 -20.17 2.71
N ALA A 57 8.04 -21.43 2.28
CA ALA A 57 8.93 -22.43 2.85
C ALA A 57 10.40 -22.06 2.60
N ASP A 58 10.72 -21.58 1.42
CA ASP A 58 12.06 -21.15 1.06
C ASP A 58 12.48 -19.88 1.83
N MET A 59 11.60 -18.91 1.98
CA MET A 59 11.88 -17.73 2.81
C MET A 59 12.09 -18.08 4.28
N ALA A 60 11.35 -19.06 4.81
CA ALA A 60 11.55 -19.53 6.17
C ALA A 60 12.95 -20.11 6.40
N LYS A 61 13.53 -20.75 5.38
CA LYS A 61 14.88 -21.35 5.43
C LYS A 61 15.99 -20.30 5.34
N THR A 62 15.77 -19.17 4.71
CA THR A 62 16.83 -18.16 4.51
C THR A 62 17.28 -17.48 5.78
N GLY A 63 16.46 -17.48 6.84
CA GLY A 63 16.70 -16.73 8.08
C GLY A 63 16.68 -15.20 7.90
N LYS A 64 16.60 -14.70 6.67
CA LYS A 64 16.52 -13.26 6.39
C LYS A 64 15.16 -12.72 6.79
N PRO A 65 15.07 -11.46 7.29
CA PRO A 65 13.80 -10.83 7.57
C PRO A 65 12.95 -10.72 6.30
N PHE A 66 11.70 -11.19 6.37
CA PHE A 66 10.71 -10.90 5.37
C PHE A 66 10.01 -9.60 5.74
N LYS A 67 10.23 -8.55 4.94
CA LYS A 67 9.66 -7.24 5.19
C LYS A 67 8.31 -7.07 4.50
N ILE A 68 7.29 -6.65 5.26
CA ILE A 68 6.02 -6.19 4.73
C ILE A 68 6.07 -4.65 4.71
N GLU A 69 6.12 -4.10 3.50
CA GLU A 69 6.19 -2.66 3.21
C GLU A 69 5.06 -2.30 2.24
N GLY A 70 4.57 -1.06 2.29
CA GLY A 70 3.51 -0.58 1.41
C GLY A 70 2.20 -1.35 1.58
N SER A 71 1.59 -1.81 0.47
CA SER A 71 0.29 -2.48 0.47
C SER A 71 0.45 -4.00 0.45
N CYS A 72 -0.11 -4.68 1.46
CA CYS A 72 -0.09 -6.14 1.59
C CYS A 72 -1.52 -6.68 1.64
N GLN A 73 -2.00 -7.32 0.57
CA GLN A 73 -3.38 -7.76 0.42
C GLN A 73 -3.48 -9.28 0.25
N SER A 74 -4.57 -9.87 0.75
CA SER A 74 -4.93 -11.27 0.48
C SER A 74 -3.78 -12.26 0.75
N ALA A 75 -3.29 -12.98 -0.26
CA ALA A 75 -2.21 -13.95 -0.13
C ALA A 75 -0.92 -13.38 0.49
N CYS A 76 -0.65 -12.07 0.36
CA CYS A 76 0.47 -11.42 1.03
C CYS A 76 0.36 -11.53 2.55
N THR A 77 -0.84 -11.43 3.13
CA THR A 77 -1.02 -11.51 4.59
C THR A 77 -0.69 -12.89 5.17
N LEU A 78 -0.63 -13.92 4.34
CA LEU A 78 -0.23 -15.26 4.78
C LEU A 78 1.25 -15.33 5.23
N PHE A 79 2.08 -14.37 4.80
CA PHE A 79 3.48 -14.27 5.27
C PHE A 79 3.59 -13.85 6.75
N LEU A 80 2.50 -13.36 7.35
CA LEU A 80 2.44 -13.09 8.78
C LEU A 80 2.71 -14.32 9.67
N LYS A 81 2.63 -15.54 9.09
CA LYS A 81 3.00 -16.79 9.77
C LYS A 81 4.51 -16.98 9.91
N LEU A 82 5.33 -16.27 9.16
CA LEU A 82 6.78 -16.44 9.21
C LEU A 82 7.35 -15.92 10.53
N LYS A 83 8.24 -16.68 11.15
CA LYS A 83 8.96 -16.25 12.36
C LYS A 83 9.88 -15.04 12.12
N ASN A 84 10.38 -14.92 10.88
CA ASN A 84 11.27 -13.85 10.43
C ASN A 84 10.53 -12.67 9.76
N VAL A 85 9.20 -12.61 9.85
CA VAL A 85 8.43 -11.47 9.30
C VAL A 85 8.67 -10.23 10.16
N CYS A 86 8.74 -9.08 9.51
CA CYS A 86 8.64 -7.77 10.14
C CYS A 86 7.74 -6.85 9.30
N ILE A 87 7.18 -5.84 9.94
CA ILE A 87 6.23 -4.91 9.34
C ILE A 87 6.79 -3.49 9.42
N ASP A 88 6.71 -2.78 8.29
CA ASP A 88 6.95 -1.34 8.25
C ASP A 88 5.76 -0.61 8.89
N PRO A 89 5.97 0.39 9.78
CA PRO A 89 4.87 1.15 10.38
C PRO A 89 3.97 1.86 9.37
N GLY A 90 4.50 2.21 8.20
CA GLY A 90 3.77 2.83 7.08
C GLY A 90 3.04 1.84 6.18
N ALA A 91 3.19 0.54 6.41
CA ALA A 91 2.48 -0.46 5.62
C ALA A 91 0.97 -0.41 5.85
N GLN A 92 0.20 -0.89 4.87
CA GLN A 92 -1.24 -1.13 4.97
C GLN A 92 -1.53 -2.59 4.65
N LEU A 93 -2.13 -3.30 5.60
CA LEU A 93 -2.49 -4.69 5.42
C LEU A 93 -4.00 -4.81 5.25
N TYR A 94 -4.43 -5.59 4.26
CA TYR A 94 -5.85 -5.72 3.90
C TYR A 94 -6.32 -7.16 4.09
N PHE A 95 -7.34 -7.31 4.93
CA PHE A 95 -7.94 -8.58 5.33
C PHE A 95 -9.33 -8.73 4.71
N HIS A 96 -9.69 -9.94 4.34
CA HIS A 96 -11.00 -10.29 3.78
C HIS A 96 -11.20 -11.81 3.85
N ALA A 97 -12.43 -12.27 3.66
CA ALA A 97 -12.70 -13.70 3.50
C ALA A 97 -12.02 -14.24 2.24
N GLY A 98 -11.45 -15.41 2.30
CA GLY A 98 -11.01 -16.13 1.10
C GLY A 98 -12.18 -16.51 0.20
N GLY A 99 -11.92 -16.81 -1.07
CA GLY A 99 -12.95 -17.21 -2.03
C GLY A 99 -13.67 -18.52 -1.68
N THR A 100 -13.20 -19.24 -0.67
CA THR A 100 -13.82 -20.46 -0.13
C THR A 100 -13.65 -20.51 1.40
N PRO A 101 -14.51 -21.25 2.13
CA PRO A 101 -14.32 -21.45 3.58
C PRO A 101 -12.95 -22.01 3.94
N LEU A 102 -12.42 -22.92 3.12
CA LEU A 102 -11.07 -23.46 3.32
C LEU A 102 -10.00 -22.38 3.20
N ALA A 103 -10.07 -21.54 2.17
CA ALA A 103 -9.13 -20.44 1.97
C ALA A 103 -9.18 -19.44 3.15
N THR A 104 -10.37 -19.07 3.62
CA THR A 104 -10.56 -18.22 4.80
C THR A 104 -9.90 -18.82 6.02
N ARG A 105 -10.07 -20.13 6.26
CA ARG A 105 -9.43 -20.83 7.39
C ARG A 105 -7.92 -20.79 7.28
N VAL A 106 -7.36 -21.07 6.10
CA VAL A 106 -5.90 -21.02 5.88
C VAL A 106 -5.36 -19.60 6.14
N MET A 107 -6.09 -18.56 5.76
CA MET A 107 -5.73 -17.18 6.08
C MET A 107 -5.73 -16.97 7.59
N LEU A 108 -6.80 -17.29 8.30
CA LEU A 108 -6.91 -17.15 9.75
C LEU A 108 -5.82 -17.92 10.50
N ASP A 109 -5.44 -19.11 10.02
CA ASP A 109 -4.38 -19.94 10.60
C ASP A 109 -2.96 -19.38 10.34
N SER A 110 -2.86 -18.38 9.48
CA SER A 110 -1.62 -17.66 9.21
C SER A 110 -1.38 -16.46 10.13
N TYR A 111 -2.38 -16.11 10.94
CA TYR A 111 -2.31 -14.95 11.83
C TYR A 111 -2.06 -15.39 13.27
N ASN A 112 -1.42 -14.52 14.07
CA ASN A 112 -1.27 -14.78 15.50
C ASN A 112 -2.65 -14.70 16.21
N GLY A 113 -2.70 -15.20 17.45
CA GLY A 113 -3.96 -15.31 18.18
C GLY A 113 -4.69 -13.98 18.38
N LYS A 114 -3.95 -12.89 18.66
CA LYS A 114 -4.55 -11.56 18.87
C LYS A 114 -5.22 -11.03 17.61
N LEU A 115 -4.51 -11.07 16.47
CA LEU A 115 -5.05 -10.63 15.20
C LEU A 115 -6.23 -11.49 14.76
N ARG A 116 -6.12 -12.82 14.86
CA ARG A 116 -7.21 -13.75 14.53
C ARG A 116 -8.48 -13.43 15.31
N SER A 117 -8.37 -13.28 16.62
CA SER A 117 -9.51 -12.96 17.49
C SER A 117 -10.15 -11.62 17.11
N PHE A 118 -9.33 -10.61 16.82
CA PHE A 118 -9.80 -9.31 16.38
C PHE A 118 -10.58 -9.40 15.06
N LEU A 119 -9.98 -10.01 14.04
CA LEU A 119 -10.61 -10.15 12.72
C LEU A 119 -11.94 -10.91 12.77
N THR A 120 -12.02 -11.95 13.62
CA THR A 120 -13.25 -12.72 13.83
C THR A 120 -14.30 -11.90 14.56
N ALA A 121 -13.93 -11.21 15.64
CA ALA A 121 -14.85 -10.41 16.44
C ALA A 121 -15.44 -9.22 15.66
N HIS A 122 -14.69 -8.69 14.71
CA HIS A 122 -15.11 -7.57 13.85
C HIS A 122 -15.68 -8.01 12.50
N HIS A 123 -15.86 -9.31 12.26
CA HIS A 123 -16.44 -9.87 11.04
C HIS A 123 -15.66 -9.52 9.76
N TYR A 124 -14.34 -9.22 9.87
CA TYR A 124 -13.50 -8.84 8.75
C TYR A 124 -13.21 -10.00 7.78
N MET A 125 -13.46 -11.22 8.22
CA MET A 125 -13.23 -12.43 7.44
C MET A 125 -14.52 -13.11 6.97
N ASP A 126 -15.67 -12.42 7.05
CA ASP A 126 -16.98 -12.99 6.68
C ASP A 126 -17.35 -12.69 5.22
N THR A 127 -16.78 -11.63 4.66
CA THR A 127 -17.07 -11.18 3.31
C THR A 127 -15.81 -10.94 2.49
N PRO A 128 -15.87 -10.88 1.16
CA PRO A 128 -14.73 -10.52 0.32
C PRO A 128 -14.35 -9.03 0.38
N GLN A 129 -15.03 -8.22 1.17
CA GLN A 129 -14.70 -6.82 1.35
C GLN A 129 -13.35 -6.68 2.09
N PHE A 130 -12.51 -5.78 1.60
CA PHE A 130 -11.22 -5.50 2.21
C PHE A 130 -11.37 -4.58 3.43
N HIS A 131 -10.74 -4.98 4.53
CA HIS A 131 -10.61 -4.22 5.77
C HIS A 131 -9.13 -3.90 6.02
N ALA A 132 -8.81 -2.61 6.09
CA ALA A 132 -7.43 -2.17 6.25
C ALA A 132 -7.03 -2.09 7.73
N ILE A 133 -5.82 -2.56 8.05
CA ILE A 133 -5.15 -2.35 9.34
C ILE A 133 -3.77 -1.78 9.04
N SER A 134 -3.40 -0.70 9.74
CA SER A 134 -2.11 -0.05 9.54
C SER A 134 -0.95 -0.91 10.07
N GLY A 135 0.23 -0.78 9.47
CA GLY A 135 1.46 -1.43 9.95
C GLY A 135 1.78 -1.04 11.39
N ARG A 136 1.50 0.21 11.78
CA ARG A 136 1.64 0.67 13.17
C ARG A 136 0.75 -0.13 14.12
N GLU A 137 -0.51 -0.29 13.78
CA GLU A 137 -1.46 -1.06 14.59
C GLU A 137 -1.09 -2.55 14.65
N MET A 138 -0.61 -3.11 13.53
CA MET A 138 -0.09 -4.48 13.51
C MET A 138 1.05 -4.69 14.50
N ILE A 139 1.90 -3.69 14.70
CA ILE A 139 3.03 -3.73 15.62
C ILE A 139 2.55 -3.52 17.07
N GLU A 140 1.84 -2.44 17.33
CA GLU A 140 1.51 -1.95 18.66
C GLU A 140 0.42 -2.78 19.32
N THR A 141 -0.62 -3.18 18.57
CA THR A 141 -1.77 -3.90 19.11
C THR A 141 -1.61 -5.41 18.99
N PHE A 142 -1.19 -5.88 17.81
CA PHE A 142 -1.14 -7.31 17.54
C PHE A 142 0.22 -7.94 17.81
N GLY A 143 1.24 -7.14 18.13
CA GLY A 143 2.56 -7.63 18.57
C GLY A 143 3.45 -8.19 17.47
N TYR A 144 3.26 -7.76 16.23
CA TYR A 144 4.18 -8.10 15.16
C TYR A 144 5.47 -7.29 15.27
N ARG A 145 6.57 -7.87 14.78
CA ARG A 145 7.88 -7.23 14.86
C ARG A 145 7.95 -6.05 13.89
N ARG A 146 8.46 -4.91 14.37
CA ARG A 146 8.84 -3.77 13.53
C ARG A 146 10.07 -4.11 12.69
N CYS A 147 10.11 -3.70 11.42
CA CYS A 147 11.33 -3.78 10.62
C CYS A 147 12.39 -2.83 11.18
N SER A 148 13.62 -3.32 11.31
CA SER A 148 14.78 -2.49 11.66
C SER A 148 15.26 -1.72 10.43
N GLY A 149 15.56 -0.42 10.58
CA GLY A 149 16.15 0.42 9.53
C GLY A 149 15.13 1.14 8.63
N THR A 150 13.91 1.34 9.12
CA THR A 150 12.93 2.28 8.53
C THR A 150 12.71 3.46 9.46
#